data_b48a23309b82e59267a1d7547904b009
#
_entry.id   b48a23309b82e59267a1d7547904b009
#
_cell.length_a   1.000
_cell.length_b   1.000
_cell.length_c   1.000
_cell.angle_alpha   90.00
_cell.angle_beta   90.00
_cell.angle_gamma   90.00
#
_symmetry.space_group_name_H-M   'P 1'
#
loop_
_entity.id
_entity.type
_entity.pdbx_description
1 polymer ?
#
loop_
_entity_poly.entity_id
_entity_poly.type
_entity_poly.pdbx_seq_one_letter_code
_entity_poly.pdbx_strand_id
1 'polypeptide(L)'
;MYSQSLESTSSHEGGKGLSPYTMDQTTTYYTLGIDIGSTTVKVALLDQDLHIIFSDYERHYANIQETLAGLLKKALNQTGPIDIIPVITGSGGLTLSSHLHVPFVQEVVAVASALQDYAPQTDVAIELGGEDAKIIYFTGGIDQRMNGICAGGTGSFIDQMASLLQTDAAGLNTYAKDYKAIYPIAARCGVFAKSDIQPLINDGATREDLAASIFQAVVNQTISGLACGKPIRGNVAFLGGPLHFLPELRKAFVRTLHLTPEQTIAPDHSHLFAAVGAAMNPEEGQEPVAITDMIDRLSNGIKMDFEVKRMDPLFKDQAEYDAFIEDHGHNHVRSGNLSTYEGNCYLGIDAGSTT
;
A
#
# COMPACT_ATOMS: atom_id res chain seq x y z
N MET A 1 -35.02 -55.17 -30.36
CA MET A 1 -33.75 -55.79 -30.77
C MET A 1 -32.60 -54.88 -30.45
N TYR A 2 -31.67 -55.40 -29.65
CA TYR A 2 -30.35 -54.90 -29.26
C TYR A 2 -30.28 -53.66 -28.43
N SER A 3 -30.23 -53.86 -27.12
CA SER A 3 -29.58 -53.06 -26.08
C SER A 3 -28.08 -53.24 -26.21
N GLN A 4 -27.29 -52.16 -26.07
CA GLN A 4 -25.95 -52.23 -25.53
C GLN A 4 -25.76 -51.09 -24.55
N SER A 5 -25.59 -51.50 -23.30
CA SER A 5 -25.13 -50.73 -22.17
C SER A 5 -23.67 -50.33 -22.38
N LEU A 6 -23.34 -49.06 -22.20
CA LEU A 6 -21.99 -48.59 -22.02
C LEU A 6 -21.88 -48.03 -20.59
N GLU A 7 -21.22 -48.78 -19.76
CA GLU A 7 -20.71 -48.35 -18.47
C GLU A 7 -19.60 -47.30 -18.69
N SER A 8 -19.80 -46.08 -18.22
CA SER A 8 -18.77 -45.08 -18.14
C SER A 8 -18.21 -45.09 -16.72
N THR A 9 -17.06 -45.67 -16.55
CA THR A 9 -16.21 -45.50 -15.36
C THR A 9 -15.63 -44.11 -15.39
N SER A 10 -16.14 -43.22 -14.55
CA SER A 10 -15.52 -41.91 -14.26
C SER A 10 -14.40 -42.12 -13.26
N SER A 11 -13.17 -42.19 -13.72
CA SER A 11 -11.99 -42.01 -12.89
C SER A 11 -11.82 -40.50 -12.61
N HIS A 12 -12.07 -40.09 -11.38
CA HIS A 12 -11.61 -38.84 -10.86
C HIS A 12 -10.07 -38.88 -10.77
N GLU A 13 -9.39 -38.31 -11.75
CA GLU A 13 -8.00 -37.90 -11.57
C GLU A 13 -7.98 -36.62 -10.76
N GLY A 14 -7.54 -36.76 -9.51
CA GLY A 14 -7.25 -35.64 -8.64
C GLY A 14 -6.20 -34.76 -9.29
N GLY A 15 -6.45 -33.44 -9.23
CA GLY A 15 -5.50 -32.45 -9.65
C GLY A 15 -4.17 -32.68 -8.94
N LYS A 16 -3.16 -32.98 -9.70
CA LYS A 16 -1.77 -32.99 -9.23
C LYS A 16 -1.40 -31.56 -8.94
N GLY A 17 -1.22 -31.25 -7.67
CA GLY A 17 -0.45 -30.07 -7.25
C GLY A 17 0.85 -30.05 -8.05
N LEU A 18 1.24 -28.87 -8.49
CA LEU A 18 2.51 -28.64 -9.16
C LEU A 18 3.61 -29.20 -8.27
N SER A 19 4.32 -30.20 -8.80
CA SER A 19 5.42 -30.89 -8.12
C SER A 19 6.54 -29.88 -7.85
N PRO A 20 7.12 -29.87 -6.65
CA PRO A 20 8.29 -29.05 -6.37
C PRO A 20 9.44 -29.50 -7.27
N TYR A 21 10.19 -28.50 -7.73
CA TYR A 21 11.38 -28.63 -8.54
C TYR A 21 12.31 -29.76 -8.09
N THR A 22 12.65 -30.68 -8.97
CA THR A 22 13.82 -31.55 -8.82
C THR A 22 15.05 -30.81 -9.32
N MET A 23 15.61 -29.93 -8.51
CA MET A 23 17.00 -29.45 -8.65
C MET A 23 17.94 -30.26 -7.75
N ASP A 24 19.18 -30.33 -8.16
CA ASP A 24 20.27 -31.08 -7.52
C ASP A 24 20.29 -30.83 -6.00
N GLN A 25 20.28 -31.86 -5.18
CA GLN A 25 20.02 -31.82 -3.72
C GLN A 25 21.15 -31.21 -2.87
N THR A 26 22.02 -30.37 -3.42
CA THR A 26 23.19 -29.83 -2.68
C THR A 26 23.18 -28.31 -2.46
N THR A 27 22.31 -27.55 -3.10
CA THR A 27 22.30 -26.10 -2.92
C THR A 27 21.01 -25.66 -2.23
N THR A 28 21.12 -25.18 -1.00
CA THR A 28 20.00 -24.55 -0.29
C THR A 28 19.83 -23.15 -0.84
N TYR A 29 18.75 -22.88 -1.52
CA TYR A 29 18.36 -21.54 -1.96
C TYR A 29 17.07 -21.11 -1.29
N TYR A 30 16.85 -19.81 -1.27
CA TYR A 30 15.64 -19.19 -0.74
C TYR A 30 14.91 -18.43 -1.84
N THR A 31 13.61 -18.31 -1.78
CA THR A 31 12.87 -17.46 -2.68
C THR A 31 12.65 -16.08 -2.06
N LEU A 32 12.92 -15.02 -2.83
CA LEU A 32 12.80 -13.64 -2.37
C LEU A 32 11.70 -12.93 -3.16
N GLY A 33 10.62 -12.58 -2.51
CA GLY A 33 9.60 -11.72 -3.08
C GLY A 33 9.83 -10.26 -2.72
N ILE A 34 9.71 -9.40 -3.72
CA ILE A 34 9.90 -7.95 -3.61
C ILE A 34 8.64 -7.27 -4.12
N ASP A 35 7.92 -6.57 -3.24
CA ASP A 35 6.77 -5.75 -3.61
C ASP A 35 7.15 -4.27 -3.60
N ILE A 36 7.08 -3.64 -4.77
CA ILE A 36 7.36 -2.21 -4.93
C ILE A 36 6.03 -1.50 -5.18
N GLY A 37 5.43 -1.06 -4.08
CA GLY A 37 4.22 -0.25 -4.14
C GLY A 37 4.52 1.23 -4.40
N SER A 38 3.46 2.03 -4.51
CA SER A 38 3.55 3.48 -4.76
C SER A 38 4.28 4.28 -3.66
N THR A 39 4.25 3.80 -2.42
CA THR A 39 4.85 4.50 -1.26
C THR A 39 5.87 3.66 -0.49
N THR A 40 5.90 2.35 -0.70
CA THR A 40 6.64 1.40 0.13
C THR A 40 7.33 0.32 -0.68
N VAL A 41 8.48 -0.15 -0.19
CA VAL A 41 9.11 -1.39 -0.61
C VAL A 41 8.93 -2.43 0.50
N LYS A 42 8.56 -3.64 0.12
CA LYS A 42 8.41 -4.77 1.02
C LYS A 42 9.20 -5.95 0.48
N VAL A 43 9.77 -6.72 1.37
CA VAL A 43 10.50 -7.94 1.02
C VAL A 43 10.04 -9.09 1.90
N ALA A 44 9.98 -10.29 1.33
CA ALA A 44 9.74 -11.53 2.03
C ALA A 44 10.70 -12.60 1.50
N LEU A 45 11.47 -13.20 2.39
CA LEU A 45 12.39 -14.30 2.11
C LEU A 45 11.77 -15.58 2.65
N LEU A 46 11.55 -16.56 1.79
CA LEU A 46 10.95 -17.84 2.14
C LEU A 46 11.94 -18.98 1.99
N ASP A 47 11.85 -19.97 2.87
CA ASP A 47 12.51 -21.26 2.68
C ASP A 47 11.71 -22.17 1.72
N GLN A 48 12.21 -23.40 1.52
CA GLN A 48 11.60 -24.38 0.62
C GLN A 48 10.24 -24.91 1.13
N ASP A 49 9.97 -24.76 2.42
CA ASP A 49 8.71 -25.12 3.07
C ASP A 49 7.74 -23.93 3.16
N LEU A 50 8.04 -22.83 2.49
CA LEU A 50 7.31 -21.56 2.46
C LEU A 50 7.25 -20.83 3.81
N HIS A 51 8.15 -21.14 4.75
CA HIS A 51 8.23 -20.36 5.99
C HIS A 51 8.95 -19.03 5.72
N ILE A 52 8.43 -17.95 6.30
CA ILE A 52 9.05 -16.63 6.23
C ILE A 52 10.28 -16.60 7.14
N ILE A 53 11.47 -16.58 6.54
CA ILE A 53 12.76 -16.52 7.26
C ILE A 53 13.13 -15.08 7.58
N PHE A 54 12.82 -14.16 6.67
CA PHE A 54 13.01 -12.73 6.85
C PHE A 54 11.89 -11.98 6.13
N SER A 55 11.42 -10.91 6.73
CA SER A 55 10.54 -9.97 6.06
C SER A 55 10.73 -8.58 6.65
N ASP A 56 10.63 -7.57 5.81
CA ASP A 56 10.68 -6.17 6.24
C ASP A 56 9.94 -5.27 5.26
N TYR A 57 9.68 -4.04 5.68
CA TYR A 57 8.83 -3.08 5.00
C TYR A 57 9.32 -1.66 5.32
N GLU A 58 9.57 -0.86 4.29
CA GLU A 58 9.99 0.54 4.45
C GLU A 58 9.31 1.47 3.45
N ARG A 59 9.10 2.73 3.83
CA ARG A 59 8.71 3.80 2.91
C ARG A 59 9.92 4.24 2.10
N HIS A 60 9.76 4.32 0.77
CA HIS A 60 10.89 4.61 -0.13
C HIS A 60 11.08 6.10 -0.42
N TYR A 61 10.10 6.97 -0.16
CA TYR A 61 10.22 8.42 -0.42
C TYR A 61 10.85 8.75 -1.79
N ALA A 62 10.44 8.03 -2.84
CA ALA A 62 11.00 8.03 -4.19
C ALA A 62 12.43 7.46 -4.36
N ASN A 63 13.07 6.94 -3.30
CA ASN A 63 14.39 6.31 -3.34
C ASN A 63 14.29 4.77 -3.34
N ILE A 64 13.59 4.21 -4.32
CA ILE A 64 13.25 2.78 -4.36
C ILE A 64 14.49 1.88 -4.30
N GLN A 65 15.51 2.17 -5.12
CA GLN A 65 16.72 1.34 -5.22
C GLN A 65 17.50 1.31 -3.90
N GLU A 66 17.68 2.47 -3.29
CA GLU A 66 18.40 2.61 -2.03
C GLU A 66 17.63 1.92 -0.88
N THR A 67 16.31 2.10 -0.84
CA THR A 67 15.45 1.42 0.15
C THR A 67 15.51 -0.10 -0.01
N LEU A 68 15.39 -0.62 -1.23
CA LEU A 68 15.50 -2.06 -1.48
C LEU A 68 16.88 -2.59 -1.09
N ALA A 69 17.97 -1.90 -1.48
CA ALA A 69 19.32 -2.28 -1.08
C ALA A 69 19.49 -2.30 0.45
N GLY A 70 18.87 -1.35 1.16
CA GLY A 70 18.85 -1.31 2.62
C GLY A 70 18.14 -2.52 3.22
N LEU A 71 16.97 -2.89 2.70
CA LEU A 71 16.21 -4.07 3.14
C LEU A 71 16.99 -5.38 2.90
N LEU A 72 17.62 -5.52 1.73
CA LEU A 72 18.45 -6.70 1.43
C LEU A 72 19.70 -6.78 2.32
N LYS A 73 20.30 -5.64 2.69
CA LYS A 73 21.41 -5.62 3.66
C LYS A 73 20.97 -6.09 5.04
N LYS A 74 19.76 -5.73 5.46
CA LYS A 74 19.18 -6.25 6.72
C LYS A 74 18.96 -7.77 6.64
N ALA A 75 18.42 -8.27 5.52
CA ALA A 75 18.28 -9.69 5.28
C ALA A 75 19.65 -10.41 5.37
N LEU A 76 20.66 -9.92 4.64
CA LEU A 76 22.02 -10.44 4.68
C LEU A 76 22.62 -10.46 6.09
N ASN A 77 22.39 -9.42 6.88
CA ASN A 77 22.88 -9.36 8.26
C ASN A 77 22.23 -10.41 9.16
N GLN A 78 20.98 -10.78 8.89
CA GLN A 78 20.25 -11.78 9.68
C GLN A 78 20.56 -13.22 9.24
N THR A 79 20.66 -13.46 7.93
CA THR A 79 20.80 -14.82 7.36
C THR A 79 22.23 -15.21 7.05
N GLY A 80 23.15 -14.24 6.92
CA GLY A 80 24.44 -14.42 6.30
C GLY A 80 24.35 -14.48 4.77
N PRO A 81 25.49 -14.76 4.09
CA PRO A 81 25.50 -14.94 2.63
C PRO A 81 24.65 -16.15 2.21
N ILE A 82 23.68 -15.90 1.33
CA ILE A 82 22.75 -16.90 0.81
C ILE A 82 22.52 -16.69 -0.68
N ASP A 83 22.10 -17.75 -1.36
CA ASP A 83 21.59 -17.71 -2.72
C ASP A 83 20.07 -17.54 -2.70
N ILE A 84 19.57 -16.64 -3.52
CA ILE A 84 18.16 -16.26 -3.60
C ILE A 84 17.62 -16.40 -5.03
N ILE A 85 16.35 -16.76 -5.15
CA ILE A 85 15.59 -16.65 -6.39
C ILE A 85 14.63 -15.46 -6.23
N PRO A 86 14.98 -14.28 -6.79
CA PRO A 86 14.19 -13.07 -6.62
C PRO A 86 13.03 -13.01 -7.60
N VAL A 87 11.87 -12.51 -7.14
CA VAL A 87 10.71 -12.19 -7.96
C VAL A 87 10.15 -10.84 -7.54
N ILE A 88 9.83 -9.99 -8.49
CA ILE A 88 9.33 -8.64 -8.25
C ILE A 88 7.84 -8.55 -8.55
N THR A 89 7.11 -7.78 -7.76
CA THR A 89 5.72 -7.40 -7.96
C THR A 89 5.48 -5.93 -7.56
N GLY A 90 4.24 -5.48 -7.64
CA GLY A 90 3.84 -4.14 -7.26
C GLY A 90 3.86 -3.13 -8.41
N SER A 91 3.09 -2.04 -8.26
CA SER A 91 2.87 -1.03 -9.31
C SER A 91 4.14 -0.31 -9.75
N GLY A 92 5.13 -0.16 -8.85
CA GLY A 92 6.45 0.43 -9.14
C GLY A 92 7.51 -0.58 -9.59
N GLY A 93 7.18 -1.89 -9.61
CA GLY A 93 8.16 -2.96 -9.78
C GLY A 93 8.61 -3.25 -11.22
N LEU A 94 7.77 -2.96 -12.21
CA LEU A 94 8.00 -3.41 -13.59
C LEU A 94 9.29 -2.84 -14.19
N THR A 95 9.56 -1.56 -14.01
CA THR A 95 10.79 -0.92 -14.52
C THR A 95 12.03 -1.50 -13.84
N LEU A 96 11.99 -1.68 -12.52
CA LEU A 96 13.12 -2.23 -11.77
C LEU A 96 13.38 -3.70 -12.13
N SER A 97 12.32 -4.51 -12.31
CA SER A 97 12.38 -5.90 -12.77
C SER A 97 13.16 -6.01 -14.08
N SER A 98 12.83 -5.18 -15.07
CA SER A 98 13.53 -5.15 -16.37
C SER A 98 15.02 -4.80 -16.22
N HIS A 99 15.37 -3.85 -15.37
CA HIS A 99 16.77 -3.43 -15.18
C HIS A 99 17.59 -4.42 -14.38
N LEU A 100 16.99 -5.11 -13.43
CA LEU A 100 17.66 -6.14 -12.63
C LEU A 100 17.68 -7.51 -13.33
N HIS A 101 16.94 -7.68 -14.44
CA HIS A 101 16.69 -8.98 -15.08
C HIS A 101 16.08 -9.99 -14.09
N VAL A 102 15.10 -9.53 -13.29
CA VAL A 102 14.37 -10.32 -12.32
C VAL A 102 12.95 -10.50 -12.83
N PRO A 103 12.34 -11.70 -12.77
CA PRO A 103 10.96 -11.93 -13.17
C PRO A 103 9.98 -11.02 -12.45
N PHE A 104 8.92 -10.64 -13.17
CA PHE A 104 7.82 -9.84 -12.65
C PHE A 104 6.53 -10.64 -12.63
N VAL A 105 5.87 -10.71 -11.48
CA VAL A 105 4.55 -11.30 -11.33
C VAL A 105 3.51 -10.19 -11.05
N GLN A 106 2.34 -10.31 -11.66
CA GLN A 106 1.26 -9.38 -11.37
C GLN A 106 0.80 -9.51 -9.92
N GLU A 107 0.56 -8.39 -9.26
CA GLU A 107 0.22 -8.33 -7.85
C GLU A 107 -1.01 -9.16 -7.47
N VAL A 108 -2.04 -9.19 -8.34
CA VAL A 108 -3.22 -10.03 -8.11
C VAL A 108 -2.88 -11.52 -8.09
N VAL A 109 -1.95 -11.96 -8.93
CA VAL A 109 -1.48 -13.36 -8.96
C VAL A 109 -0.69 -13.65 -7.69
N ALA A 110 0.24 -12.77 -7.32
CA ALA A 110 1.01 -12.90 -6.09
C ALA A 110 0.10 -13.00 -4.86
N VAL A 111 -0.82 -12.04 -4.69
CA VAL A 111 -1.76 -12.04 -3.55
C VAL A 111 -2.64 -13.28 -3.54
N ALA A 112 -3.12 -13.73 -4.71
CA ALA A 112 -3.93 -14.96 -4.81
C ALA A 112 -3.14 -16.20 -4.38
N SER A 113 -1.87 -16.32 -4.81
CA SER A 113 -0.99 -17.43 -4.39
C SER A 113 -0.79 -17.44 -2.87
N ALA A 114 -0.47 -16.29 -2.28
CA ALA A 114 -0.30 -16.20 -0.83
C ALA A 114 -1.59 -16.55 -0.06
N LEU A 115 -2.76 -16.08 -0.53
CA LEU A 115 -4.03 -16.41 0.11
C LEU A 115 -4.37 -17.89 0.00
N GLN A 116 -4.04 -18.54 -1.13
CA GLN A 116 -4.33 -19.94 -1.33
C GLN A 116 -3.62 -20.84 -0.30
N ASP A 117 -2.42 -20.47 0.14
CA ASP A 117 -1.65 -21.24 1.12
C ASP A 117 -1.92 -20.77 2.57
N TYR A 118 -1.91 -19.45 2.81
CA TYR A 118 -1.99 -18.94 4.19
C TYR A 118 -3.42 -18.68 4.68
N ALA A 119 -4.39 -18.53 3.78
CA ALA A 119 -5.80 -18.27 4.13
C ALA A 119 -6.76 -18.84 3.07
N PRO A 120 -6.72 -20.18 2.80
CA PRO A 120 -7.45 -20.82 1.68
C PRO A 120 -8.97 -20.68 1.77
N GLN A 121 -9.52 -20.37 2.95
CA GLN A 121 -10.94 -20.14 3.16
C GLN A 121 -11.44 -18.76 2.70
N THR A 122 -10.57 -17.91 2.12
CA THR A 122 -10.92 -16.55 1.71
C THR A 122 -11.85 -16.55 0.50
N ASP A 123 -13.03 -15.93 0.63
CA ASP A 123 -13.96 -15.68 -0.47
C ASP A 123 -13.70 -14.32 -1.13
N VAL A 124 -13.35 -13.31 -0.33
CA VAL A 124 -13.08 -11.94 -0.79
C VAL A 124 -11.87 -11.40 -0.04
N ALA A 125 -10.95 -10.73 -0.73
CA ALA A 125 -9.89 -9.95 -0.10
C ALA A 125 -10.13 -8.46 -0.30
N ILE A 126 -9.97 -7.67 0.76
CA ILE A 126 -9.92 -6.21 0.72
C ILE A 126 -8.48 -5.82 1.05
N GLU A 127 -7.82 -5.17 0.10
CA GLU A 127 -6.45 -4.70 0.25
C GLU A 127 -6.40 -3.19 0.18
N LEU A 128 -5.78 -2.56 1.17
CA LEU A 128 -5.48 -1.14 1.17
C LEU A 128 -3.98 -0.92 1.16
N GLY A 129 -3.49 -0.33 0.09
CA GLY A 129 -2.11 0.09 -0.07
C GLY A 129 -1.90 1.57 0.28
N GLY A 130 -0.73 2.11 -0.12
CA GLY A 130 -0.40 3.52 0.03
C GLY A 130 -1.32 4.43 -0.80
N GLU A 131 -1.48 4.11 -2.08
CA GLU A 131 -2.34 4.85 -3.03
C GLU A 131 -3.36 3.96 -3.73
N ASP A 132 -3.22 2.64 -3.62
CA ASP A 132 -4.09 1.66 -4.21
C ASP A 132 -5.06 1.07 -3.17
N ALA A 133 -6.28 0.82 -3.60
CA ALA A 133 -7.28 0.08 -2.87
C ALA A 133 -7.86 -0.98 -3.81
N LYS A 134 -7.97 -2.22 -3.35
CA LYS A 134 -8.42 -3.35 -4.18
C LYS A 134 -9.45 -4.19 -3.44
N ILE A 135 -10.41 -4.73 -4.20
CA ILE A 135 -11.28 -5.82 -3.76
C ILE A 135 -11.10 -6.96 -4.76
N ILE A 136 -10.75 -8.13 -4.25
CA ILE A 136 -10.51 -9.33 -5.04
C ILE A 136 -11.53 -10.38 -4.60
N TYR A 137 -12.35 -10.87 -5.54
CA TYR A 137 -13.32 -11.93 -5.33
C TYR A 137 -12.74 -13.23 -5.89
N PHE A 138 -12.83 -14.30 -5.15
CA PHE A 138 -12.31 -15.62 -5.54
C PHE A 138 -13.41 -16.61 -5.94
N THR A 139 -14.66 -16.35 -5.57
CA THR A 139 -15.79 -17.21 -5.89
C THR A 139 -16.20 -17.09 -7.37
N GLY A 140 -16.10 -18.18 -8.13
CA GLY A 140 -16.47 -18.20 -9.56
C GLY A 140 -15.39 -17.68 -10.50
N GLY A 141 -14.15 -17.59 -10.05
CA GLY A 141 -12.99 -17.04 -10.75
C GLY A 141 -12.52 -15.73 -10.10
N ILE A 142 -11.31 -15.32 -10.43
CA ILE A 142 -10.72 -14.10 -9.87
C ILE A 142 -11.33 -12.88 -10.57
N ASP A 143 -12.04 -12.03 -9.80
CA ASP A 143 -12.53 -10.70 -10.21
C ASP A 143 -11.90 -9.65 -9.34
N GLN A 144 -10.92 -8.92 -9.88
CA GLN A 144 -10.24 -7.83 -9.18
C GLN A 144 -10.83 -6.49 -9.58
N ARG A 145 -11.06 -5.65 -8.58
CA ARG A 145 -11.46 -4.26 -8.74
C ARG A 145 -10.51 -3.37 -7.97
N MET A 146 -10.04 -2.32 -8.61
CA MET A 146 -9.06 -1.41 -8.05
C MET A 146 -9.52 0.03 -8.28
N ASN A 147 -9.14 0.94 -7.37
CA ASN A 147 -9.35 2.36 -7.59
C ASN A 147 -8.57 2.83 -8.83
N GLY A 148 -9.14 3.83 -9.51
CA GLY A 148 -8.44 4.49 -10.61
C GLY A 148 -7.38 5.48 -10.11
N ILE A 149 -7.42 6.71 -10.62
CA ILE A 149 -6.43 7.76 -10.33
C ILE A 149 -6.57 8.34 -8.91
N CYS A 150 -7.71 8.15 -8.25
CA CYS A 150 -8.00 8.79 -6.96
C CYS A 150 -7.51 7.92 -5.79
N ALA A 151 -6.58 8.45 -5.00
CA ALA A 151 -6.10 7.82 -3.76
C ALA A 151 -7.07 7.93 -2.57
N GLY A 152 -8.30 8.40 -2.77
CA GLY A 152 -9.34 8.44 -1.73
C GLY A 152 -9.61 7.03 -1.19
N GLY A 153 -9.61 6.90 0.14
CA GLY A 153 -9.81 5.59 0.79
C GLY A 153 -8.54 4.74 0.90
N THR A 154 -7.36 5.31 0.71
CA THR A 154 -6.06 4.63 0.78
C THR A 154 -5.20 5.14 1.94
N GLY A 155 -4.00 4.60 2.10
CA GLY A 155 -3.03 5.04 3.12
C GLY A 155 -2.69 6.53 3.01
N SER A 156 -2.46 7.04 1.79
CA SER A 156 -2.18 8.46 1.56
C SER A 156 -3.32 9.39 1.98
N PHE A 157 -4.57 8.97 1.79
CA PHE A 157 -5.72 9.70 2.31
C PHE A 157 -5.70 9.74 3.85
N ILE A 158 -5.43 8.61 4.49
CA ILE A 158 -5.35 8.51 5.95
C ILE A 158 -4.24 9.43 6.48
N ASP A 159 -3.05 9.42 5.87
CA ASP A 159 -1.92 10.28 6.23
C ASP A 159 -2.27 11.78 6.12
N GLN A 160 -2.97 12.17 5.03
CA GLN A 160 -3.42 13.56 4.85
C GLN A 160 -4.41 13.99 5.94
N MET A 161 -5.36 13.12 6.28
CA MET A 161 -6.34 13.43 7.33
C MET A 161 -5.71 13.43 8.72
N ALA A 162 -4.74 12.56 8.96
CA ALA A 162 -3.95 12.55 10.18
C ALA A 162 -3.20 13.87 10.38
N SER A 163 -2.55 14.36 9.30
CA SER A 163 -1.84 15.64 9.33
C SER A 163 -2.77 16.82 9.65
N LEU A 164 -4.02 16.80 9.16
CA LEU A 164 -5.03 17.82 9.48
C LEU A 164 -5.36 17.86 10.98
N LEU A 165 -5.35 16.71 11.65
CA LEU A 165 -5.56 16.57 13.10
C LEU A 165 -4.26 16.65 13.91
N GLN A 166 -3.13 17.04 13.28
CA GLN A 166 -1.80 17.15 13.89
C GLN A 166 -1.35 15.83 14.55
N THR A 167 -1.53 14.74 13.85
CA THR A 167 -1.12 13.40 14.27
C THR A 167 -0.67 12.57 13.05
N ASP A 168 -0.38 11.30 13.27
CA ASP A 168 -0.11 10.29 12.24
C ASP A 168 -1.22 9.24 12.17
N ALA A 169 -1.09 8.26 11.28
CA ALA A 169 -2.06 7.19 11.13
C ALA A 169 -2.23 6.35 12.42
N ALA A 170 -1.14 6.14 13.16
CA ALA A 170 -1.18 5.41 14.45
C ALA A 170 -1.94 6.22 15.51
N GLY A 171 -1.73 7.54 15.55
CA GLY A 171 -2.47 8.45 16.41
C GLY A 171 -3.95 8.50 16.06
N LEU A 172 -4.32 8.54 14.77
CA LEU A 172 -5.74 8.40 14.35
C LEU A 172 -6.34 7.09 14.87
N ASN A 173 -5.61 5.97 14.74
CA ASN A 173 -6.11 4.69 15.24
C ASN A 173 -6.28 4.70 16.77
N THR A 174 -5.43 5.43 17.48
CA THR A 174 -5.54 5.58 18.94
C THR A 174 -6.78 6.41 19.31
N TYR A 175 -7.01 7.54 18.67
CA TYR A 175 -8.21 8.37 18.89
C TYR A 175 -9.50 7.62 18.55
N ALA A 176 -9.51 6.90 17.43
CA ALA A 176 -10.72 6.18 16.98
C ALA A 176 -11.21 5.07 17.93
N LYS A 177 -10.47 4.74 19.00
CA LYS A 177 -10.90 3.74 20.01
C LYS A 177 -12.07 4.26 20.87
N ASP A 178 -12.05 5.55 21.19
CA ASP A 178 -12.93 6.14 22.22
C ASP A 178 -14.04 7.03 21.63
N TYR A 179 -14.31 6.88 20.31
CA TYR A 179 -15.34 7.67 19.63
C TYR A 179 -16.74 7.43 20.22
N LYS A 180 -17.57 8.47 20.17
CA LYS A 180 -18.99 8.46 20.60
C LYS A 180 -19.95 8.70 19.44
N ALA A 181 -19.50 9.42 18.41
CA ALA A 181 -20.28 9.76 17.23
C ALA A 181 -19.47 9.58 15.94
N ILE A 182 -20.16 9.34 14.83
CA ILE A 182 -19.57 9.29 13.49
C ILE A 182 -20.28 10.34 12.64
N TYR A 183 -19.50 11.27 12.10
CA TYR A 183 -19.99 12.33 11.22
C TYR A 183 -19.93 11.88 9.75
N PRO A 184 -20.85 12.33 8.90
CA PRO A 184 -20.77 12.10 7.48
C PRO A 184 -19.63 12.94 6.89
N ILE A 185 -18.61 12.27 6.34
CA ILE A 185 -17.50 12.88 5.64
C ILE A 185 -17.51 12.36 4.20
N ALA A 186 -17.36 13.27 3.21
CA ALA A 186 -17.30 12.89 1.81
C ALA A 186 -16.07 12.00 1.55
N ALA A 187 -16.35 10.79 1.09
CA ALA A 187 -15.34 9.74 0.94
C ALA A 187 -14.66 9.73 -0.45
N ARG A 188 -14.88 10.73 -1.31
CA ARG A 188 -14.45 10.69 -2.71
C ARG A 188 -13.09 11.36 -2.99
N CYS A 189 -12.78 12.41 -2.27
CA CYS A 189 -11.58 13.21 -2.51
C CYS A 189 -11.10 13.82 -1.20
N GLY A 190 -9.77 13.79 -0.98
CA GLY A 190 -9.18 14.39 0.22
C GLY A 190 -9.49 15.88 0.39
N VAL A 191 -9.66 16.63 -0.71
CA VAL A 191 -10.04 18.04 -0.67
C VAL A 191 -11.45 18.21 -0.12
N PHE A 192 -12.43 17.44 -0.62
CA PHE A 192 -13.80 17.49 -0.10
C PHE A 192 -13.90 16.97 1.33
N ALA A 193 -13.16 15.89 1.65
CA ALA A 193 -13.11 15.40 3.03
C ALA A 193 -12.58 16.48 3.99
N LYS A 194 -11.55 17.21 3.59
CA LYS A 194 -11.01 18.34 4.37
C LYS A 194 -12.06 19.45 4.55
N SER A 195 -12.83 19.75 3.50
CA SER A 195 -13.91 20.76 3.56
C SER A 195 -15.05 20.35 4.48
N ASP A 196 -15.29 19.04 4.66
CA ASP A 196 -16.29 18.54 5.60
C ASP A 196 -15.76 18.50 7.04
N ILE A 197 -14.49 18.17 7.22
CA ILE A 197 -13.85 18.03 8.54
C ILE A 197 -13.65 19.41 9.19
N GLN A 198 -13.26 20.43 8.43
CA GLN A 198 -12.94 21.72 8.98
C GLN A 198 -14.09 22.41 9.73
N PRO A 199 -15.32 22.45 9.22
CA PRO A 199 -16.47 22.94 10.00
C PRO A 199 -16.70 22.14 11.28
N LEU A 200 -16.57 20.81 11.24
CA LEU A 200 -16.74 19.97 12.41
C LEU A 200 -15.72 20.29 13.51
N ILE A 201 -14.46 20.58 13.15
CA ILE A 201 -13.43 21.04 14.09
C ILE A 201 -13.87 22.39 14.72
N ASN A 202 -14.33 23.33 13.91
CA ASN A 202 -14.78 24.64 14.37
C ASN A 202 -16.01 24.54 15.30
N ASP A 203 -16.87 23.56 15.06
CA ASP A 203 -18.07 23.28 15.88
C ASP A 203 -17.74 22.47 17.14
N GLY A 204 -16.47 22.13 17.36
CA GLY A 204 -15.99 21.46 18.58
C GLY A 204 -16.12 19.94 18.57
N ALA A 205 -16.18 19.31 17.40
CA ALA A 205 -16.09 17.85 17.29
C ALA A 205 -14.78 17.32 17.89
N THR A 206 -14.86 16.21 18.61
CA THR A 206 -13.69 15.62 19.27
C THR A 206 -12.76 14.95 18.27
N ARG A 207 -11.48 14.82 18.61
CA ARG A 207 -10.51 14.08 17.76
C ARG A 207 -10.86 12.62 17.60
N GLU A 208 -11.44 12.02 18.64
CA GLU A 208 -11.93 10.65 18.69
C GLU A 208 -13.04 10.42 17.66
N ASP A 209 -14.03 11.29 17.66
CA ASP A 209 -15.16 11.22 16.72
C ASP A 209 -14.72 11.50 15.28
N LEU A 210 -13.83 12.48 15.09
CA LEU A 210 -13.28 12.79 13.76
C LEU A 210 -12.43 11.64 13.20
N ALA A 211 -11.59 11.01 14.03
CA ALA A 211 -10.77 9.88 13.61
C ALA A 211 -11.62 8.66 13.19
N ALA A 212 -12.65 8.34 13.97
CA ALA A 212 -13.60 7.28 13.62
C ALA A 212 -14.40 7.62 12.34
N SER A 213 -14.76 8.90 12.16
CA SER A 213 -15.47 9.40 10.97
C SER A 213 -14.59 9.32 9.71
N ILE A 214 -13.29 9.63 9.82
CA ILE A 214 -12.30 9.48 8.74
C ILE A 214 -12.19 7.99 8.35
N PHE A 215 -12.06 7.08 9.31
CA PHE A 215 -12.02 5.65 9.01
C PHE A 215 -13.33 5.15 8.37
N GLN A 216 -14.48 5.64 8.82
CA GLN A 216 -15.75 5.31 8.18
C GLN A 216 -15.82 5.84 6.73
N ALA A 217 -15.25 7.02 6.46
CA ALA A 217 -15.16 7.56 5.11
C ALA A 217 -14.29 6.66 4.20
N VAL A 218 -13.15 6.17 4.69
CA VAL A 218 -12.31 5.18 3.98
C VAL A 218 -13.11 3.92 3.64
N VAL A 219 -13.83 3.35 4.60
CA VAL A 219 -14.68 2.17 4.41
C VAL A 219 -15.74 2.41 3.34
N ASN A 220 -16.47 3.54 3.46
CA ASN A 220 -17.53 3.88 2.52
C ASN A 220 -16.98 4.06 1.10
N GLN A 221 -15.80 4.72 0.95
CA GLN A 221 -15.14 4.90 -0.34
C GLN A 221 -14.74 3.56 -0.96
N THR A 222 -14.12 2.69 -0.18
CA THR A 222 -13.67 1.38 -0.65
C THR A 222 -14.87 0.53 -1.11
N ILE A 223 -15.90 0.43 -0.28
CA ILE A 223 -17.07 -0.40 -0.59
C ILE A 223 -17.85 0.20 -1.77
N SER A 224 -18.23 1.47 -1.71
CA SER A 224 -19.06 2.08 -2.76
C SER A 224 -18.32 2.28 -4.06
N GLY A 225 -17.02 2.62 -3.99
CA GLY A 225 -16.20 2.91 -5.16
C GLY A 225 -15.72 1.65 -5.90
N LEU A 226 -15.44 0.58 -5.19
CA LEU A 226 -14.86 -0.62 -5.79
C LEU A 226 -15.85 -1.76 -5.95
N ALA A 227 -16.69 -2.04 -4.94
CA ALA A 227 -17.64 -3.13 -5.06
C ALA A 227 -18.70 -2.86 -6.14
N CYS A 228 -19.06 -1.59 -6.40
CA CYS A 228 -20.01 -1.20 -7.45
C CYS A 228 -21.28 -2.06 -7.46
N GLY A 229 -21.85 -2.33 -6.27
CA GLY A 229 -23.03 -3.14 -6.08
C GLY A 229 -22.81 -4.66 -6.03
N LYS A 230 -21.62 -5.17 -6.31
CA LYS A 230 -21.30 -6.60 -6.10
C LYS A 230 -21.19 -6.84 -4.60
N PRO A 231 -21.95 -7.78 -4.04
CA PRO A 231 -21.94 -8.02 -2.60
C PRO A 231 -20.60 -8.59 -2.13
N ILE A 232 -20.09 -8.03 -1.02
CA ILE A 232 -18.95 -8.59 -0.29
C ILE A 232 -19.53 -9.55 0.75
N ARG A 233 -19.35 -10.85 0.54
CA ARG A 233 -19.94 -11.91 1.38
C ARG A 233 -18.96 -13.06 1.56
N GLY A 234 -19.20 -13.89 2.59
CA GLY A 234 -18.35 -15.02 2.94
C GLY A 234 -17.22 -14.58 3.85
N ASN A 235 -16.09 -15.26 3.74
CA ASN A 235 -14.89 -15.01 4.52
C ASN A 235 -14.09 -13.88 3.86
N VAL A 236 -13.86 -12.80 4.60
CA VAL A 236 -13.19 -11.58 4.08
C VAL A 236 -11.81 -11.45 4.68
N ALA A 237 -10.79 -11.52 3.83
CA ALA A 237 -9.40 -11.25 4.23
C ALA A 237 -9.08 -9.76 4.12
N PHE A 238 -8.44 -9.23 5.15
CA PHE A 238 -8.01 -7.84 5.26
C PHE A 238 -6.49 -7.75 5.07
N LEU A 239 -6.05 -7.13 3.96
CA LEU A 239 -4.66 -7.07 3.52
C LEU A 239 -4.16 -5.64 3.36
N GLY A 240 -2.84 -5.50 3.28
CA GLY A 240 -2.17 -4.23 3.09
C GLY A 240 -1.89 -3.47 4.40
N GLY A 241 -0.98 -2.51 4.34
CA GLY A 241 -0.47 -1.79 5.51
C GLY A 241 -1.56 -1.13 6.36
N PRO A 242 -2.46 -0.32 5.78
CA PRO A 242 -3.54 0.31 6.56
C PRO A 242 -4.41 -0.68 7.34
N LEU A 243 -4.79 -1.80 6.75
CA LEU A 243 -5.65 -2.80 7.42
C LEU A 243 -4.87 -3.68 8.41
N HIS A 244 -3.55 -3.80 8.24
CA HIS A 244 -2.69 -4.50 9.19
C HIS A 244 -2.41 -3.66 10.43
N PHE A 245 -1.96 -2.41 10.25
CA PHE A 245 -1.50 -1.55 11.34
C PHE A 245 -2.60 -0.76 12.04
N LEU A 246 -3.80 -0.62 11.44
CA LEU A 246 -4.90 0.18 11.97
C LEU A 246 -6.11 -0.70 12.31
N PRO A 247 -6.11 -1.38 13.47
CA PRO A 247 -7.20 -2.27 13.86
C PRO A 247 -8.56 -1.58 13.96
N GLU A 248 -8.63 -0.28 14.29
CA GLU A 248 -9.91 0.43 14.34
C GLU A 248 -10.50 0.67 12.93
N LEU A 249 -9.64 0.87 11.91
CA LEU A 249 -10.07 0.88 10.52
C LEU A 249 -10.64 -0.48 10.10
N ARG A 250 -9.96 -1.58 10.44
CA ARG A 250 -10.46 -2.94 10.18
C ARG A 250 -11.79 -3.20 10.88
N LYS A 251 -11.94 -2.79 12.15
CA LYS A 251 -13.21 -2.86 12.87
C LYS A 251 -14.33 -2.07 12.19
N ALA A 252 -14.02 -0.92 11.59
CA ALA A 252 -15.00 -0.14 10.83
C ALA A 252 -15.50 -0.91 9.59
N PHE A 253 -14.63 -1.63 8.87
CA PHE A 253 -15.03 -2.55 7.79
C PHE A 253 -15.91 -3.69 8.31
N VAL A 254 -15.49 -4.38 9.36
CA VAL A 254 -16.24 -5.50 9.98
C VAL A 254 -17.63 -5.05 10.37
N ARG A 255 -17.77 -3.89 11.02
CA ARG A 255 -19.05 -3.31 11.41
C ARG A 255 -19.92 -2.98 10.21
N THR A 256 -19.35 -2.35 9.16
CA THR A 256 -20.12 -1.89 7.98
C THR A 256 -20.58 -3.06 7.12
N LEU A 257 -19.75 -4.10 7.02
CA LEU A 257 -20.06 -5.32 6.25
C LEU A 257 -20.87 -6.34 7.07
N HIS A 258 -21.09 -6.08 8.36
CA HIS A 258 -21.76 -7.00 9.30
C HIS A 258 -21.13 -8.39 9.37
N LEU A 259 -19.79 -8.45 9.33
CA LEU A 259 -19.05 -9.71 9.38
C LEU A 259 -19.03 -10.27 10.81
N THR A 260 -19.13 -11.59 10.90
CA THR A 260 -18.86 -12.31 12.17
C THR A 260 -17.35 -12.47 12.40
N PRO A 261 -16.92 -12.81 13.63
CA PRO A 261 -15.51 -13.10 13.88
C PRO A 261 -14.94 -14.19 12.96
N GLU A 262 -15.72 -15.25 12.67
CA GLU A 262 -15.35 -16.38 11.81
C GLU A 262 -15.17 -15.96 10.34
N GLN A 263 -15.91 -14.95 9.90
CA GLN A 263 -15.83 -14.40 8.55
C GLN A 263 -14.70 -13.36 8.41
N THR A 264 -14.08 -12.95 9.52
CA THR A 264 -13.05 -11.92 9.54
C THR A 264 -11.67 -12.56 9.52
N ILE A 265 -10.99 -12.50 8.39
CA ILE A 265 -9.65 -13.06 8.24
C ILE A 265 -8.65 -11.89 8.29
N ALA A 266 -7.78 -11.91 9.28
CA ALA A 266 -6.68 -10.95 9.42
C ALA A 266 -5.38 -11.74 9.59
N PRO A 267 -4.77 -12.22 8.49
CA PRO A 267 -3.59 -13.05 8.60
C PRO A 267 -2.41 -12.31 9.22
N ASP A 268 -1.55 -13.05 9.89
CA ASP A 268 -0.24 -12.53 10.26
C ASP A 268 0.50 -12.10 8.99
N HIS A 269 1.30 -11.04 9.09
CA HIS A 269 2.01 -10.46 7.94
C HIS A 269 1.11 -10.03 6.76
N SER A 270 -0.18 -9.75 6.98
CA SER A 270 -1.15 -9.38 5.94
C SER A 270 -0.71 -8.18 5.08
N HIS A 271 0.19 -7.34 5.55
CA HIS A 271 0.79 -6.23 4.81
C HIS A 271 1.88 -6.66 3.82
N LEU A 272 2.33 -7.91 3.89
CA LEU A 272 3.40 -8.48 3.05
C LEU A 272 2.89 -9.48 2.02
N PHE A 273 1.58 -9.73 1.92
CA PHE A 273 1.02 -10.80 1.10
C PHE A 273 1.42 -10.71 -0.38
N ALA A 274 1.55 -9.51 -0.94
CA ALA A 274 2.06 -9.33 -2.30
C ALA A 274 3.53 -9.80 -2.43
N ALA A 275 4.40 -9.44 -1.47
CA ALA A 275 5.79 -9.88 -1.47
C ALA A 275 5.91 -11.39 -1.21
N VAL A 276 5.14 -11.93 -0.25
CA VAL A 276 5.10 -13.38 0.03
C VAL A 276 4.65 -14.14 -1.21
N GLY A 277 3.57 -13.72 -1.84
CA GLY A 277 3.07 -14.35 -3.04
C GLY A 277 4.00 -14.21 -4.25
N ALA A 278 4.75 -13.11 -4.36
CA ALA A 278 5.80 -13.00 -5.37
C ALA A 278 6.88 -14.07 -5.17
N ALA A 279 7.36 -14.27 -3.93
CA ALA A 279 8.32 -15.32 -3.60
C ALA A 279 7.83 -16.74 -3.94
N MET A 280 6.52 -16.96 -3.94
CA MET A 280 5.90 -18.25 -4.27
C MET A 280 5.75 -18.49 -5.79
N ASN A 281 6.09 -17.51 -6.64
CA ASN A 281 5.92 -17.56 -8.09
C ASN A 281 7.23 -17.34 -8.87
N PRO A 282 8.32 -18.10 -8.59
CA PRO A 282 9.52 -18.03 -9.40
C PRO A 282 9.25 -18.58 -10.81
N GLU A 283 10.01 -18.10 -11.80
CA GLU A 283 9.94 -18.67 -13.16
C GLU A 283 10.59 -20.05 -13.21
N GLU A 284 10.08 -20.92 -14.07
CA GLU A 284 10.66 -22.24 -14.27
C GLU A 284 12.08 -22.15 -14.83
N GLY A 285 13.05 -22.80 -14.16
CA GLY A 285 14.45 -22.76 -14.55
C GLY A 285 15.21 -21.49 -14.18
N GLN A 286 14.62 -20.62 -13.34
CA GLN A 286 15.31 -19.43 -12.84
C GLN A 286 16.49 -19.83 -11.96
N GLU A 287 17.70 -19.35 -12.31
CA GLU A 287 18.91 -19.63 -11.57
C GLU A 287 19.01 -18.77 -10.30
N PRO A 288 19.46 -19.33 -9.17
CA PRO A 288 19.72 -18.56 -7.96
C PRO A 288 20.85 -17.55 -8.17
N VAL A 289 20.76 -16.41 -7.48
CA VAL A 289 21.79 -15.37 -7.46
C VAL A 289 22.21 -15.07 -6.02
N ALA A 290 23.47 -14.73 -5.80
CA ALA A 290 23.90 -14.32 -4.48
C ALA A 290 23.20 -13.03 -4.05
N ILE A 291 22.71 -12.97 -2.81
CA ILE A 291 22.06 -11.75 -2.26
C ILE A 291 23.01 -10.54 -2.31
N THR A 292 24.33 -10.78 -2.16
CA THR A 292 25.37 -9.76 -2.28
C THR A 292 25.42 -9.14 -3.67
N ASP A 293 25.31 -9.95 -4.73
CA ASP A 293 25.33 -9.48 -6.11
C ASP A 293 24.11 -8.58 -6.41
N MET A 294 22.95 -8.92 -5.83
CA MET A 294 21.75 -8.10 -5.96
C MET A 294 21.93 -6.76 -5.26
N ILE A 295 22.49 -6.74 -4.06
CA ILE A 295 22.82 -5.52 -3.31
C ILE A 295 23.80 -4.66 -4.11
N ASP A 296 24.82 -5.25 -4.70
CA ASP A 296 25.84 -4.53 -5.49
C ASP A 296 25.25 -3.91 -6.77
N ARG A 297 24.38 -4.64 -7.48
CA ARG A 297 23.65 -4.09 -8.65
C ARG A 297 22.79 -2.88 -8.26
N LEU A 298 22.07 -2.94 -7.15
CA LEU A 298 21.26 -1.84 -6.65
C LEU A 298 22.11 -0.65 -6.19
N SER A 299 23.26 -0.92 -5.52
CA SER A 299 24.12 0.12 -4.94
C SER A 299 24.97 0.85 -6.00
N ASN A 300 25.34 0.19 -7.09
CA ASN A 300 26.09 0.79 -8.20
C ASN A 300 25.25 1.71 -9.09
N GLY A 301 23.98 1.85 -8.77
CA GLY A 301 23.03 2.76 -9.42
C GLY A 301 22.60 2.27 -10.80
N ILE A 302 21.37 1.84 -10.90
CA ILE A 302 20.73 1.61 -12.20
C ILE A 302 20.43 2.99 -12.77
N LYS A 303 21.10 3.39 -13.85
CA LYS A 303 20.72 4.59 -14.58
C LYS A 303 19.40 4.33 -15.28
N MET A 304 18.32 4.77 -14.68
CA MET A 304 17.02 4.76 -15.34
C MET A 304 16.97 5.93 -16.31
N ASP A 305 16.87 5.64 -17.60
CA ASP A 305 16.51 6.66 -18.59
C ASP A 305 15.04 7.01 -18.36
N PHE A 306 14.80 8.22 -17.87
CA PHE A 306 13.44 8.72 -17.67
C PHE A 306 12.83 9.02 -19.06
N GLU A 307 11.78 8.32 -19.44
CA GLU A 307 11.00 8.62 -20.63
C GLU A 307 10.26 9.97 -20.55
N VAL A 308 10.17 10.55 -19.36
CA VAL A 308 9.43 11.80 -19.14
C VAL A 308 10.32 12.99 -19.51
N LYS A 309 9.92 13.76 -20.52
CA LYS A 309 10.55 15.04 -20.86
C LYS A 309 10.43 15.99 -19.66
N ARG A 310 11.57 16.39 -19.11
CA ARG A 310 11.60 17.37 -18.03
C ARG A 310 11.24 18.76 -18.59
N MET A 311 10.53 19.54 -17.79
CA MET A 311 10.35 20.96 -18.06
C MET A 311 11.66 21.68 -17.79
N ASP A 312 11.84 22.82 -18.46
CA ASP A 312 12.97 23.71 -18.18
C ASP A 312 12.88 24.20 -16.70
N PRO A 313 14.02 24.47 -16.05
CA PRO A 313 14.03 25.10 -14.74
C PRO A 313 13.23 26.41 -14.73
N LEU A 314 12.57 26.71 -13.61
CA LEU A 314 11.77 27.94 -13.46
C LEU A 314 12.62 29.19 -13.70
N PHE A 315 13.88 29.18 -13.27
CA PHE A 315 14.88 30.21 -13.51
C PHE A 315 16.10 29.59 -14.19
N LYS A 316 16.65 30.25 -15.21
CA LYS A 316 17.81 29.75 -15.96
C LYS A 316 19.09 29.81 -15.14
N ASP A 317 19.20 30.85 -14.30
CA ASP A 317 20.37 31.13 -13.48
C ASP A 317 20.00 31.97 -12.26
N GLN A 318 21.01 32.24 -11.41
CA GLN A 318 20.84 33.01 -10.19
C GLN A 318 20.42 34.46 -10.49
N ALA A 319 20.89 35.04 -11.61
CA ALA A 319 20.58 36.43 -11.95
C ALA A 319 19.09 36.60 -12.29
N GLU A 320 18.46 35.61 -12.97
CA GLU A 320 17.03 35.64 -13.25
C GLU A 320 16.19 35.47 -11.97
N TYR A 321 16.65 34.64 -11.03
CA TYR A 321 16.03 34.50 -9.72
C TYR A 321 16.15 35.81 -8.91
N ASP A 322 17.32 36.45 -8.88
CA ASP A 322 17.55 37.68 -8.15
C ASP A 322 16.71 38.85 -8.70
N ALA A 323 16.58 38.93 -10.04
CA ALA A 323 15.70 39.89 -10.69
C ALA A 323 14.22 39.69 -10.33
N PHE A 324 13.77 38.43 -10.24
CA PHE A 324 12.42 38.09 -9.80
C PHE A 324 12.18 38.50 -8.34
N ILE A 325 13.14 38.27 -7.44
CA ILE A 325 13.04 38.66 -6.04
C ILE A 325 13.04 40.19 -5.90
N GLU A 326 13.87 40.91 -6.68
CA GLU A 326 13.93 42.37 -6.67
C GLU A 326 12.59 42.97 -7.14
N ASP A 327 12.03 42.49 -8.27
CA ASP A 327 10.75 42.96 -8.81
C ASP A 327 9.61 42.74 -7.80
N HIS A 328 9.53 41.57 -7.19
CA HIS A 328 8.50 41.26 -6.20
C HIS A 328 8.73 41.89 -4.84
N GLY A 329 9.99 42.27 -4.52
CA GLY A 329 10.37 42.97 -3.32
C GLY A 329 9.74 44.36 -3.16
N HIS A 330 9.26 44.95 -4.26
CA HIS A 330 8.56 46.24 -4.24
C HIS A 330 7.12 46.15 -3.71
N ASN A 331 6.56 44.94 -3.59
CA ASN A 331 5.17 44.70 -3.18
C ASN A 331 5.01 44.47 -1.68
N HIS A 332 5.91 44.99 -0.84
CA HIS A 332 5.80 44.83 0.61
C HIS A 332 4.79 45.79 1.23
N VAL A 333 3.98 45.27 2.15
CA VAL A 333 3.17 46.09 3.05
C VAL A 333 4.08 46.86 3.99
N ARG A 334 3.83 48.15 4.14
CA ARG A 334 4.56 48.97 5.12
C ARG A 334 4.33 48.43 6.52
N SER A 335 5.38 48.04 7.19
CA SER A 335 5.32 47.60 8.58
C SER A 335 5.92 48.65 9.50
N GLY A 336 5.34 48.82 10.68
CA GLY A 336 5.81 49.72 11.73
C GLY A 336 6.13 48.93 13.00
N ASN A 337 6.93 49.53 13.88
CA ASN A 337 7.21 48.93 15.18
C ASN A 337 6.22 49.47 16.21
N LEU A 338 5.29 48.58 16.64
CA LEU A 338 4.26 48.96 17.60
C LEU A 338 4.82 49.45 18.95
N SER A 339 6.00 48.99 19.37
CA SER A 339 6.61 49.38 20.63
C SER A 339 7.14 50.85 20.64
N THR A 340 7.33 51.45 19.45
CA THR A 340 7.81 52.82 19.27
C THR A 340 6.77 53.75 18.64
N TYR A 341 5.58 53.20 18.31
CA TYR A 341 4.52 53.99 17.68
C TYR A 341 3.71 54.76 18.73
N GLU A 342 3.58 56.06 18.54
CA GLU A 342 2.72 56.93 19.34
C GLU A 342 1.58 57.45 18.47
N GLY A 343 0.33 57.08 18.80
CA GLY A 343 -0.85 57.53 18.07
C GLY A 343 -2.00 56.49 18.10
N ASN A 344 -3.04 56.75 17.36
CA ASN A 344 -4.21 55.86 17.24
C ASN A 344 -3.89 54.70 16.30
N CYS A 345 -4.22 53.51 16.72
CA CYS A 345 -4.12 52.27 15.90
C CYS A 345 -5.53 51.71 15.62
N TYR A 346 -5.64 51.02 14.48
CA TYR A 346 -6.79 50.20 14.13
C TYR A 346 -6.39 48.75 14.23
N LEU A 347 -7.18 47.97 14.93
CA LEU A 347 -7.00 46.52 15.02
C LEU A 347 -7.92 45.81 14.04
N GLY A 348 -7.35 45.14 13.07
CA GLY A 348 -8.05 44.20 12.21
C GLY A 348 -7.83 42.79 12.73
N ILE A 349 -8.89 41.97 12.80
CA ILE A 349 -8.84 40.58 13.21
C ILE A 349 -9.37 39.75 12.03
N ASP A 350 -8.53 38.87 11.48
CA ASP A 350 -8.94 37.86 10.54
C ASP A 350 -8.98 36.50 11.26
N ALA A 351 -10.15 35.89 11.32
CA ALA A 351 -10.37 34.59 11.94
C ALA A 351 -10.60 33.54 10.84
N GLY A 352 -9.52 32.99 10.35
CA GLY A 352 -9.54 31.92 9.36
C GLY A 352 -9.87 30.56 9.97
N SER A 353 -10.11 29.57 9.12
CA SER A 353 -10.44 28.19 9.53
C SER A 353 -9.25 27.46 10.17
N THR A 354 -8.04 27.96 9.98
CA THR A 354 -6.79 27.34 10.50
C THR A 354 -5.91 28.32 11.27
N THR A 355 -6.16 29.61 11.18
CA THR A 355 -5.38 30.67 11.81
C THR A 355 -6.29 31.75 12.41
#